data_87bc576611c98e90a68c5e8f26cc368f
#
_entry.id   87bc576611c98e90a68c5e8f26cc368f
#
_cell.length_a   1.000
_cell.length_b   1.000
_cell.length_c   1.000
_cell.angle_alpha   90.00
_cell.angle_beta   90.00
_cell.angle_gamma   90.00
#
_symmetry.space_group_name_H-M   'P 1'
#
loop_
_entity.id
_entity.type
_entity.pdbx_description
1 polymer ?
#
loop_
_entity_poly.entity_id
_entity_poly.type
_entity_poly.pdbx_seq_one_letter_code
_entity_poly.pdbx_strand_id
1 'polypeptide(L)'
;MDNATRSERSRNAALDAAFAIIARDGPGRLTLDAIARESGLSKGGVMHQFRTKEAVLKALLERQMAHFEQFSTPYRAKARAESENPELATEIATVREATNTPNSAALALLAAMVENPDLMAMPRASDEKTIAAIKAEAKDPDLAMLRWAAARGLLLGELFGMSPLAKAERERLFVRLLDDSQWRALEKPGSRGAKVGPSAAKAASPRKRA
;
A
#
# COMPACT_ATOMS: atom_id res chain seq x y z
N MET A 1 -28.34 -14.23 19.10
CA MET A 1 -27.11 -13.88 18.36
C MET A 1 -27.12 -14.67 17.09
N ASP A 2 -27.12 -13.97 15.96
CA ASP A 2 -27.15 -14.58 14.63
C ASP A 2 -25.85 -15.32 14.33
N ASN A 3 -25.92 -16.41 13.58
CA ASN A 3 -24.78 -17.25 13.21
C ASN A 3 -23.73 -16.47 12.39
N ALA A 4 -24.17 -15.49 11.59
CA ALA A 4 -23.31 -14.59 10.83
C ALA A 4 -22.43 -13.74 11.75
N THR A 5 -23.00 -13.12 12.77
CA THR A 5 -22.28 -12.29 13.76
C THR A 5 -21.24 -13.11 14.54
N ARG A 6 -21.53 -14.37 14.87
CA ARG A 6 -20.58 -15.28 15.55
C ARG A 6 -19.42 -15.64 14.61
N SER A 7 -19.71 -15.94 13.37
CA SER A 7 -18.70 -16.28 12.35
C SER A 7 -17.76 -15.09 12.11
N GLU A 8 -18.29 -13.87 11.97
CA GLU A 8 -17.50 -12.66 11.80
C GLU A 8 -16.60 -12.36 13.00
N ARG A 9 -17.11 -12.52 14.23
CA ARG A 9 -16.27 -12.38 15.44
C ARG A 9 -15.13 -13.39 15.47
N SER A 10 -15.39 -14.65 15.12
CA SER A 10 -14.35 -15.69 15.06
C SER A 10 -13.32 -15.36 13.97
N ARG A 11 -13.76 -14.87 12.81
CA ARG A 11 -12.87 -14.42 11.74
C ARG A 11 -11.97 -13.28 12.18
N ASN A 12 -12.53 -12.26 12.83
CA ASN A 12 -11.77 -11.10 13.31
C ASN A 12 -10.79 -11.51 14.41
N ALA A 13 -11.21 -12.33 15.37
CA ALA A 13 -10.31 -12.85 16.41
C ALA A 13 -9.13 -13.63 15.83
N ALA A 14 -9.37 -14.46 14.80
CA ALA A 14 -8.29 -15.17 14.12
C ALA A 14 -7.33 -14.21 13.36
N LEU A 15 -7.85 -13.16 12.72
CA LEU A 15 -7.01 -12.15 12.05
C LEU A 15 -6.22 -11.30 13.05
N ASP A 16 -6.79 -10.94 14.18
CA ASP A 16 -6.08 -10.19 15.23
C ASP A 16 -4.94 -11.02 15.83
N ALA A 17 -5.19 -12.30 16.11
CA ALA A 17 -4.18 -13.24 16.56
C ALA A 17 -3.06 -13.43 15.52
N ALA A 18 -3.44 -13.60 14.24
CA ALA A 18 -2.48 -13.72 13.15
C ALA A 18 -1.59 -12.47 13.04
N PHE A 19 -2.19 -11.29 13.14
CA PHE A 19 -1.48 -10.02 13.11
C PHE A 19 -0.49 -9.91 14.28
N ALA A 20 -0.92 -10.25 15.51
CA ALA A 20 -0.08 -10.24 16.70
C ALA A 20 1.13 -11.19 16.57
N ILE A 21 0.90 -12.41 16.06
CA ILE A 21 1.97 -13.40 15.82
C ILE A 21 2.98 -12.85 14.82
N ILE A 22 2.50 -12.33 13.67
CA ILE A 22 3.37 -11.81 12.61
C ILE A 22 4.19 -10.63 13.14
N ALA A 23 3.57 -9.71 13.86
CA ALA A 23 4.24 -8.52 14.40
C ALA A 23 5.29 -8.85 15.46
N ARG A 24 5.07 -9.89 16.27
CA ARG A 24 5.97 -10.32 17.35
C ARG A 24 7.04 -11.29 16.88
N ASP A 25 6.65 -12.29 16.09
CA ASP A 25 7.47 -13.47 15.82
C ASP A 25 7.87 -13.61 14.32
N GLY A 26 7.34 -12.72 13.47
CA GLY A 26 7.53 -12.73 12.02
C GLY A 26 6.60 -13.70 11.27
N PRO A 27 6.48 -13.56 9.92
CA PRO A 27 5.56 -14.34 9.10
C PRO A 27 5.88 -15.84 9.03
N GLY A 28 7.14 -16.23 9.23
CA GLY A 28 7.57 -17.63 9.26
C GLY A 28 6.96 -18.43 10.42
N ARG A 29 6.57 -17.76 11.51
CA ARG A 29 5.93 -18.39 12.69
C ARG A 29 4.41 -18.48 12.60
N LEU A 30 3.80 -17.89 11.58
CA LEU A 30 2.37 -17.94 11.37
C LEU A 30 1.94 -19.35 10.93
N THR A 31 1.16 -20.03 11.77
CA THR A 31 0.51 -21.31 11.49
C THR A 31 -0.93 -21.28 11.98
N LEU A 32 -1.81 -22.11 11.41
CA LEU A 32 -3.21 -22.21 11.88
C LEU A 32 -3.29 -22.65 13.35
N ASP A 33 -2.36 -23.51 13.79
CA ASP A 33 -2.28 -23.93 15.20
C ASP A 33 -1.81 -22.78 16.12
N ALA A 34 -0.87 -21.95 15.68
CA ALA A 34 -0.46 -20.76 16.43
C ALA A 34 -1.63 -19.76 16.55
N ILE A 35 -2.36 -19.52 15.45
CA ILE A 35 -3.56 -18.68 15.45
C ILE A 35 -4.62 -19.21 16.42
N ALA A 36 -4.88 -20.51 16.41
CA ALA A 36 -5.85 -21.11 17.32
C ALA A 36 -5.49 -20.88 18.80
N ARG A 37 -4.21 -21.09 19.16
CA ARG A 37 -3.72 -20.84 20.53
C ARG A 37 -3.83 -19.38 20.93
N GLU A 38 -3.40 -18.47 20.05
CA GLU A 38 -3.37 -17.01 20.31
C GLU A 38 -4.79 -16.42 20.39
N SER A 39 -5.72 -16.88 19.51
CA SER A 39 -7.09 -16.38 19.46
C SER A 39 -8.04 -17.00 20.47
N GLY A 40 -7.64 -18.10 21.13
CA GLY A 40 -8.53 -18.89 21.98
C GLY A 40 -9.60 -19.70 21.21
N LEU A 41 -9.52 -19.74 19.87
CA LEU A 41 -10.41 -20.56 19.05
C LEU A 41 -9.92 -22.01 18.98
N SER A 42 -10.85 -22.95 18.74
CA SER A 42 -10.46 -24.31 18.40
C SER A 42 -9.76 -24.34 17.03
N LYS A 43 -8.89 -25.33 16.80
CA LYS A 43 -8.26 -25.55 15.48
C LYS A 43 -9.31 -25.67 14.37
N GLY A 44 -10.40 -26.42 14.61
CA GLY A 44 -11.52 -26.53 13.69
C GLY A 44 -12.21 -25.19 13.43
N GLY A 45 -12.34 -24.33 14.45
CA GLY A 45 -12.89 -22.99 14.30
C GLY A 45 -12.03 -22.09 13.40
N VAL A 46 -10.70 -22.14 13.55
CA VAL A 46 -9.79 -21.42 12.65
C VAL A 46 -9.85 -22.00 11.24
N MET A 47 -9.81 -23.33 11.07
CA MET A 47 -9.88 -23.98 9.76
C MET A 47 -11.20 -23.74 9.03
N HIS A 48 -12.29 -23.51 9.77
CA HIS A 48 -13.57 -23.10 9.19
C HIS A 48 -13.48 -21.70 8.55
N GLN A 49 -12.71 -20.78 9.15
CA GLN A 49 -12.53 -19.42 8.64
C GLN A 49 -11.44 -19.34 7.57
N PHE A 50 -10.33 -20.05 7.76
CA PHE A 50 -9.15 -20.01 6.89
C PHE A 50 -8.57 -21.41 6.73
N ARG A 51 -8.53 -21.88 5.48
CA ARG A 51 -8.02 -23.22 5.19
C ARG A 51 -6.49 -23.28 5.11
N THR A 52 -5.84 -22.17 4.83
CA THR A 52 -4.38 -22.09 4.65
C THR A 52 -3.81 -20.81 5.27
N LYS A 53 -2.49 -20.80 5.51
CA LYS A 53 -1.73 -19.63 5.94
C LYS A 53 -1.88 -18.48 4.92
N GLU A 54 -1.83 -18.79 3.63
CA GLU A 54 -1.94 -17.83 2.55
C GLU A 54 -3.31 -17.14 2.55
N ALA A 55 -4.39 -17.89 2.85
CA ALA A 55 -5.72 -17.32 2.99
C ALA A 55 -5.80 -16.31 4.17
N VAL A 56 -5.09 -16.59 5.27
CA VAL A 56 -4.98 -15.64 6.40
C VAL A 56 -4.21 -14.40 5.99
N LEU A 57 -3.06 -14.56 5.35
CA LEU A 57 -2.23 -13.43 4.89
C LEU A 57 -2.97 -12.54 3.90
N LYS A 58 -3.68 -13.14 2.95
CA LYS A 58 -4.53 -12.42 2.01
C LYS A 58 -5.61 -11.62 2.73
N ALA A 59 -6.30 -12.23 3.69
CA ALA A 59 -7.34 -11.55 4.47
C ALA A 59 -6.78 -10.41 5.35
N LEU A 60 -5.55 -10.54 5.86
CA LEU A 60 -4.86 -9.45 6.56
C LEU A 60 -4.57 -8.28 5.64
N LEU A 61 -4.10 -8.54 4.41
CA LEU A 61 -3.89 -7.50 3.39
C LEU A 61 -5.20 -6.82 3.00
N GLU A 62 -6.25 -7.60 2.75
CA GLU A 62 -7.60 -7.08 2.46
C GLU A 62 -8.09 -6.15 3.58
N ARG A 63 -7.90 -6.56 4.84
CA ARG A 63 -8.26 -5.74 6.01
C ARG A 63 -7.45 -4.44 6.08
N GLN A 64 -6.16 -4.50 5.81
CA GLN A 64 -5.29 -3.32 5.79
C GLN A 64 -5.69 -2.36 4.66
N MET A 65 -5.96 -2.87 3.47
CA MET A 65 -6.45 -2.06 2.35
C MET A 65 -7.80 -1.41 2.65
N ALA A 66 -8.73 -2.16 3.26
CA ALA A 66 -10.03 -1.61 3.68
C ALA A 66 -9.88 -0.50 4.74
N HIS A 67 -8.93 -0.63 5.66
CA HIS A 67 -8.62 0.41 6.65
C HIS A 67 -8.17 1.72 5.96
N PHE A 68 -7.26 1.64 5.00
CA PHE A 68 -6.84 2.82 4.25
C PHE A 68 -7.95 3.38 3.35
N GLU A 69 -8.83 2.55 2.80
CA GLU A 69 -9.98 3.01 2.03
C GLU A 69 -11.00 3.77 2.90
N GLN A 70 -11.20 3.35 4.14
CA GLN A 70 -12.04 4.08 5.12
C GLN A 70 -11.48 5.48 5.42
N PHE A 71 -10.17 5.65 5.43
CA PHE A 71 -9.52 6.95 5.57
C PHE A 71 -9.60 7.76 4.28
N SER A 72 -9.24 7.15 3.14
CA SER A 72 -9.07 7.84 1.86
C SER A 72 -10.40 8.31 1.27
N THR A 73 -11.50 7.58 1.47
CA THR A 73 -12.81 7.92 0.89
C THR A 73 -13.34 9.28 1.35
N PRO A 74 -13.46 9.59 2.65
CA PRO A 74 -13.88 10.92 3.09
C PRO A 74 -12.86 12.01 2.76
N TYR A 75 -11.54 11.68 2.80
CA TYR A 75 -10.50 12.63 2.41
C TYR A 75 -10.61 13.01 0.94
N ARG A 76 -10.83 12.05 0.04
CA ARG A 76 -11.03 12.28 -1.40
C ARG A 76 -12.23 13.18 -1.67
N ALA A 77 -13.35 12.99 -0.95
CA ALA A 77 -14.52 13.84 -1.07
C ALA A 77 -14.20 15.30 -0.73
N LYS A 78 -13.42 15.54 0.32
CA LYS A 78 -12.94 16.86 0.72
C LYS A 78 -11.93 17.42 -0.30
N ALA A 79 -10.96 16.65 -0.70
CA ALA A 79 -9.89 17.05 -1.61
C ALA A 79 -10.43 17.52 -2.97
N ARG A 80 -11.52 16.94 -3.47
CA ARG A 80 -12.20 17.38 -4.71
C ARG A 80 -12.69 18.82 -4.67
N ALA A 81 -12.96 19.38 -3.50
CA ALA A 81 -13.37 20.76 -3.32
C ALA A 81 -12.19 21.71 -3.07
N GLU A 82 -11.05 21.21 -2.59
CA GLU A 82 -9.96 22.03 -2.05
C GLU A 82 -8.64 21.91 -2.83
N SER A 83 -8.43 20.86 -3.64
CA SER A 83 -7.18 20.59 -4.36
C SER A 83 -7.37 20.59 -5.87
N GLU A 84 -6.34 21.04 -6.59
CA GLU A 84 -6.27 20.93 -8.06
C GLU A 84 -5.95 19.50 -8.52
N ASN A 85 -5.38 18.67 -7.62
CA ASN A 85 -5.01 17.27 -7.84
C ASN A 85 -5.57 16.38 -6.72
N PRO A 86 -6.90 16.19 -6.64
CA PRO A 86 -7.57 15.51 -5.53
C PRO A 86 -7.15 14.04 -5.33
N GLU A 87 -6.88 13.30 -6.38
CA GLU A 87 -6.42 11.91 -6.27
C GLU A 87 -4.98 11.85 -5.72
N LEU A 88 -4.09 12.73 -6.21
CA LEU A 88 -2.74 12.87 -5.67
C LEU A 88 -2.74 13.29 -4.20
N ALA A 89 -3.54 14.31 -3.86
CA ALA A 89 -3.66 14.79 -2.49
C ALA A 89 -4.18 13.67 -1.55
N THR A 90 -5.17 12.91 -2.00
CA THR A 90 -5.71 11.77 -1.26
C THR A 90 -4.64 10.70 -1.02
N GLU A 91 -3.89 10.35 -2.04
CA GLU A 91 -2.84 9.34 -1.92
C GLU A 91 -1.72 9.81 -0.98
N ILE A 92 -1.24 11.04 -1.11
CA ILE A 92 -0.23 11.61 -0.21
C ILE A 92 -0.73 11.62 1.25
N ALA A 93 -1.99 11.99 1.47
CA ALA A 93 -2.57 11.99 2.82
C ALA A 93 -2.71 10.56 3.38
N THR A 94 -3.09 9.58 2.55
CA THR A 94 -3.18 8.17 2.94
C THR A 94 -1.80 7.60 3.29
N VAL A 95 -0.78 7.93 2.50
CA VAL A 95 0.61 7.57 2.78
C VAL A 95 1.11 8.20 4.08
N ARG A 96 0.77 9.48 4.32
CA ARG A 96 1.08 10.17 5.59
C ARG A 96 0.42 9.46 6.77
N GLU A 97 -0.86 9.08 6.66
CA GLU A 97 -1.56 8.33 7.71
C GLU A 97 -0.89 6.98 7.98
N ALA A 98 -0.43 6.30 6.94
CA ALA A 98 0.30 5.04 7.08
C ALA A 98 1.59 5.18 7.90
N THR A 99 2.24 6.35 7.92
CA THR A 99 3.43 6.60 8.77
C THR A 99 3.10 6.69 10.27
N ASN A 100 1.83 6.84 10.63
CA ASN A 100 1.36 6.85 12.02
C ASN A 100 0.99 5.45 12.53
N THR A 101 0.93 4.46 11.64
CA THR A 101 0.64 3.05 12.00
C THR A 101 1.91 2.38 12.55
N PRO A 102 1.82 1.53 13.59
CA PRO A 102 2.97 0.81 14.12
C PRO A 102 3.70 0.00 13.03
N ASN A 103 5.01 0.21 12.89
CA ASN A 103 5.83 -0.34 11.80
C ASN A 103 5.92 -1.87 11.77
N SER A 104 5.85 -2.53 12.94
CA SER A 104 6.05 -3.97 13.06
C SER A 104 5.10 -4.80 12.18
N ALA A 105 3.85 -4.40 12.11
CA ALA A 105 2.84 -5.10 11.33
C ALA A 105 2.99 -4.89 9.83
N ALA A 106 3.30 -3.67 9.42
CA ALA A 106 3.51 -3.34 8.01
C ALA A 106 4.76 -4.03 7.47
N LEU A 107 5.87 -4.04 8.24
CA LEU A 107 7.08 -4.80 7.92
C LEU A 107 6.81 -6.30 7.81
N ALA A 108 6.00 -6.83 8.70
CA ALA A 108 5.67 -8.25 8.71
C ALA A 108 4.82 -8.65 7.49
N LEU A 109 3.88 -7.80 7.06
CA LEU A 109 3.14 -8.01 5.82
C LEU A 109 4.04 -7.91 4.60
N LEU A 110 4.98 -6.96 4.56
CA LEU A 110 5.98 -6.88 3.48
C LEU A 110 6.86 -8.14 3.43
N ALA A 111 7.31 -8.64 4.57
CA ALA A 111 8.08 -9.88 4.63
C ALA A 111 7.24 -11.07 4.10
N ALA A 112 5.96 -11.15 4.45
CA ALA A 112 5.05 -12.16 3.92
C ALA A 112 4.86 -12.05 2.39
N MET A 113 4.83 -10.84 1.84
CA MET A 113 4.75 -10.61 0.39
C MET A 113 6.05 -11.03 -0.33
N VAL A 114 7.21 -10.87 0.30
CA VAL A 114 8.49 -11.35 -0.24
C VAL A 114 8.53 -12.88 -0.27
N GLU A 115 8.03 -13.54 0.79
CA GLU A 115 7.93 -15.00 0.84
C GLU A 115 6.88 -15.56 -0.14
N ASN A 116 5.81 -14.81 -0.40
CA ASN A 116 4.72 -15.20 -1.29
C ASN A 116 4.36 -14.06 -2.27
N PRO A 117 5.02 -14.01 -3.44
CA PRO A 117 4.83 -12.94 -4.43
C PRO A 117 3.40 -12.79 -4.97
N ASP A 118 2.56 -13.82 -4.90
CA ASP A 118 1.15 -13.75 -5.33
C ASP A 118 0.35 -12.76 -4.48
N LEU A 119 0.75 -12.54 -3.23
CA LEU A 119 0.15 -11.53 -2.36
C LEU A 119 0.34 -10.10 -2.89
N MET A 120 1.32 -9.86 -3.76
CA MET A 120 1.56 -8.55 -4.37
C MET A 120 0.54 -8.18 -5.46
N ALA A 121 -0.25 -9.12 -5.95
CA ALA A 121 -1.19 -8.87 -7.05
C ALA A 121 -2.24 -7.79 -6.70
N MET A 122 -2.81 -7.85 -5.49
CA MET A 122 -3.82 -6.87 -5.05
C MET A 122 -3.25 -5.46 -4.83
N PRO A 123 -2.14 -5.27 -4.06
CA PRO A 123 -1.52 -3.96 -3.93
C PRO A 123 -1.10 -3.36 -5.28
N ARG A 124 -0.52 -4.16 -6.18
CA ARG A 124 -0.14 -3.69 -7.54
C ARG A 124 -1.34 -3.20 -8.34
N ALA A 125 -2.43 -3.96 -8.37
CA ALA A 125 -3.64 -3.55 -9.07
C ALA A 125 -4.27 -2.27 -8.49
N SER A 126 -4.16 -2.07 -7.17
CA SER A 126 -4.59 -0.84 -6.50
C SER A 126 -3.69 0.34 -6.89
N ASP A 127 -2.37 0.16 -6.84
CA ASP A 127 -1.39 1.19 -7.22
C ASP A 127 -1.56 1.59 -8.70
N GLU A 128 -1.75 0.63 -9.62
CA GLU A 128 -1.98 0.91 -11.04
C GLU A 128 -3.21 1.81 -11.26
N LYS A 129 -4.32 1.54 -10.57
CA LYS A 129 -5.53 2.38 -10.62
C LYS A 129 -5.28 3.77 -10.08
N THR A 130 -4.61 3.88 -8.93
CA THR A 130 -4.28 5.15 -8.29
C THR A 130 -3.37 5.98 -9.18
N ILE A 131 -2.30 5.40 -9.73
CA ILE A 131 -1.37 6.07 -10.64
C ILE A 131 -2.10 6.54 -11.91
N ALA A 132 -2.98 5.72 -12.47
CA ALA A 132 -3.76 6.10 -13.65
C ALA A 132 -4.68 7.30 -13.34
N ALA A 133 -5.35 7.31 -12.19
CA ALA A 133 -6.21 8.40 -11.78
C ALA A 133 -5.41 9.71 -11.55
N ILE A 134 -4.28 9.65 -10.84
CA ILE A 134 -3.39 10.80 -10.61
C ILE A 134 -2.90 11.38 -11.94
N LYS A 135 -2.45 10.53 -12.89
CA LYS A 135 -1.98 10.99 -14.19
C LYS A 135 -3.09 11.60 -15.03
N ALA A 136 -4.32 11.14 -14.90
CA ALA A 136 -5.46 11.64 -15.66
C ALA A 136 -5.91 13.03 -15.20
N GLU A 137 -5.79 13.37 -13.92
CA GLU A 137 -6.17 14.67 -13.39
C GLU A 137 -5.05 15.73 -13.52
N ALA A 138 -3.79 15.30 -13.46
CA ALA A 138 -2.67 16.20 -13.36
C ALA A 138 -2.39 16.97 -14.67
N LYS A 139 -2.12 18.29 -14.56
CA LYS A 139 -1.64 19.13 -15.66
C LYS A 139 -0.22 18.73 -16.10
N ASP A 140 0.61 18.35 -15.12
CA ASP A 140 1.96 17.81 -15.32
C ASP A 140 2.04 16.43 -14.63
N PRO A 141 1.80 15.32 -15.38
CA PRO A 141 1.82 13.99 -14.83
C PRO A 141 3.17 13.57 -14.24
N ASP A 142 4.28 14.06 -14.80
CA ASP A 142 5.61 13.72 -14.31
C ASP A 142 5.87 14.37 -12.96
N LEU A 143 5.48 15.64 -12.79
CA LEU A 143 5.57 16.33 -11.51
C LEU A 143 4.68 15.68 -10.45
N ALA A 144 3.46 15.28 -10.83
CA ALA A 144 2.57 14.54 -9.92
C ALA A 144 3.20 13.22 -9.48
N MET A 145 3.84 12.48 -10.39
CA MET A 145 4.55 11.25 -10.06
C MET A 145 5.77 11.48 -9.17
N LEU A 146 6.49 12.59 -9.33
CA LEU A 146 7.59 12.95 -8.41
C LEU A 146 7.07 13.21 -6.99
N ARG A 147 5.96 13.95 -6.84
CA ARG A 147 5.32 14.18 -5.53
C ARG A 147 4.84 12.87 -4.90
N TRP A 148 4.21 12.01 -5.68
CA TRP A 148 3.78 10.67 -5.26
C TRP A 148 4.96 9.81 -4.81
N ALA A 149 6.04 9.76 -5.60
CA ALA A 149 7.24 8.99 -5.28
C ALA A 149 7.94 9.53 -4.02
N ALA A 150 7.98 10.85 -3.83
CA ALA A 150 8.53 11.47 -2.62
C ALA A 150 7.72 11.06 -1.38
N ALA A 151 6.39 11.08 -1.42
CA ALA A 151 5.54 10.62 -0.31
C ALA A 151 5.81 9.15 0.03
N ARG A 152 5.87 8.28 -0.99
CA ARG A 152 6.20 6.85 -0.83
C ARG A 152 7.60 6.64 -0.26
N GLY A 153 8.59 7.44 -0.67
CA GLY A 153 9.94 7.42 -0.12
C GLY A 153 9.98 7.76 1.37
N LEU A 154 9.21 8.77 1.82
CA LEU A 154 9.06 9.12 3.23
C LEU A 154 8.47 7.96 4.06
N LEU A 155 7.44 7.29 3.52
CA LEU A 155 6.85 6.11 4.16
C LEU A 155 7.86 4.96 4.27
N LEU A 156 8.51 4.61 3.17
CA LEU A 156 9.46 3.49 3.15
C LEU A 156 10.66 3.73 4.08
N GLY A 157 11.20 4.96 4.09
CA GLY A 157 12.27 5.34 5.02
C GLY A 157 11.87 5.14 6.47
N GLU A 158 10.66 5.54 6.85
CA GLU A 158 10.13 5.31 8.19
C GLU A 158 9.88 3.83 8.48
N LEU A 159 9.23 3.16 7.56
CA LEU A 159 8.86 1.76 7.70
C LEU A 159 10.07 0.84 7.93
N PHE A 160 11.17 1.09 7.22
CA PHE A 160 12.42 0.34 7.39
C PHE A 160 13.34 0.87 8.49
N GLY A 161 12.93 1.92 9.21
CA GLY A 161 13.78 2.54 10.24
C GLY A 161 15.07 3.17 9.67
N MET A 162 15.08 3.50 8.36
CA MET A 162 16.23 4.09 7.68
C MET A 162 16.11 5.61 7.50
N SER A 163 15.00 6.21 7.93
CA SER A 163 14.80 7.65 7.79
C SER A 163 15.70 8.43 8.76
N PRO A 164 16.57 9.33 8.27
CA PRO A 164 17.32 10.22 9.13
C PRO A 164 16.47 11.40 9.63
N LEU A 165 15.24 11.54 9.17
CA LEU A 165 14.36 12.67 9.45
C LEU A 165 13.67 12.51 10.80
N ALA A 166 13.67 13.56 11.61
CA ALA A 166 12.81 13.61 12.78
C ALA A 166 11.32 13.65 12.36
N LYS A 167 10.42 13.19 13.25
CA LYS A 167 8.97 13.18 12.98
C LYS A 167 8.46 14.55 12.53
N ALA A 168 8.88 15.62 13.16
CA ALA A 168 8.47 16.98 12.82
C ALA A 168 8.94 17.41 11.41
N GLU A 169 10.12 16.94 10.97
CA GLU A 169 10.64 17.23 9.63
C GLU A 169 9.84 16.48 8.58
N ARG A 170 9.56 15.20 8.81
CA ARG A 170 8.71 14.39 7.93
C ARG A 170 7.32 14.99 7.76
N GLU A 171 6.70 15.44 8.86
CA GLU A 171 5.40 16.11 8.82
C GLU A 171 5.42 17.40 7.99
N ARG A 172 6.45 18.24 8.13
CA ARG A 172 6.60 19.44 7.28
C ARG A 172 6.72 19.08 5.79
N LEU A 173 7.42 17.98 5.46
CA LEU A 173 7.53 17.52 4.07
C LEU A 173 6.19 17.04 3.52
N PHE A 174 5.38 16.31 4.28
CA PHE A 174 4.04 15.93 3.86
C PHE A 174 3.13 17.13 3.65
N VAL A 175 3.16 18.12 4.56
CA VAL A 175 2.42 19.38 4.38
C VAL A 175 2.84 20.07 3.08
N ARG A 176 4.15 20.12 2.79
CA ARG A 176 4.67 20.72 1.57
C ARG A 176 4.26 19.94 0.32
N LEU A 177 4.23 18.60 0.37
CA LEU A 177 3.77 17.77 -0.74
C LEU A 177 2.27 17.95 -1.02
N LEU A 178 1.46 18.30 -0.03
CA LEU A 178 0.02 18.52 -0.15
C LEU A 178 -0.34 19.94 -0.63
N ASP A 179 0.56 20.91 -0.50
CA ASP A 179 0.31 22.31 -0.88
C ASP A 179 0.54 22.53 -2.38
N ASP A 180 -0.51 22.43 -3.19
CA ASP A 180 -0.46 22.62 -4.65
C ASP A 180 0.17 23.95 -5.07
N SER A 181 0.02 25.01 -4.24
CA SER A 181 0.55 26.35 -4.57
C SER A 181 2.07 26.37 -4.73
N GLN A 182 2.78 25.52 -4.00
CA GLN A 182 4.25 25.43 -4.03
C GLN A 182 4.78 24.72 -5.30
N TRP A 183 3.92 24.01 -6.01
CA TRP A 183 4.32 23.19 -7.15
C TRP A 183 3.94 23.83 -8.50
N ARG A 184 2.99 24.78 -8.52
CA ARG A 184 2.52 25.45 -9.75
C ARG A 184 3.64 26.06 -10.61
N ALA A 185 4.65 26.66 -9.97
CA ALA A 185 5.77 27.27 -10.68
C ALA A 185 6.68 26.27 -11.40
N LEU A 186 6.58 24.99 -11.03
CA LEU A 186 7.36 23.89 -11.60
C LEU A 186 6.58 23.10 -12.65
N GLU A 187 5.26 23.32 -12.77
CA GLU A 187 4.43 22.65 -13.76
C GLU A 187 4.88 23.02 -15.18
N LYS A 188 5.16 22.01 -15.97
CA LYS A 188 5.34 22.14 -17.41
C LYS A 188 4.00 21.91 -18.08
N PRO A 189 3.60 22.72 -19.09
CA PRO A 189 2.41 22.41 -19.88
C PRO A 189 2.57 20.99 -20.43
N GLY A 190 1.68 20.09 -20.03
CA GLY A 190 1.79 18.68 -20.35
C GLY A 190 1.84 18.48 -21.85
N SER A 191 2.84 17.80 -22.34
CA SER A 191 2.82 17.20 -23.67
C SER A 191 1.80 16.05 -23.62
N ARG A 192 0.51 16.39 -23.82
CA ARG A 192 -0.53 15.38 -24.05
C ARG A 192 -0.09 14.58 -25.28
N GLY A 193 0.44 13.38 -25.04
CA GLY A 193 0.60 12.38 -26.09
C GLY A 193 1.92 12.34 -26.82
N ALA A 194 3.06 12.32 -26.14
CA ALA A 194 4.21 11.64 -26.71
C ALA A 194 3.89 10.13 -26.69
N LYS A 195 3.33 9.63 -27.81
CA LYS A 195 3.27 8.18 -28.07
C LYS A 195 4.68 7.64 -27.89
N VAL A 196 4.88 6.80 -26.90
CA VAL A 196 6.09 5.98 -26.79
C VAL A 196 6.08 5.09 -28.03
N GLY A 197 6.85 5.52 -29.05
CA GLY A 197 7.09 4.70 -30.22
C GLY A 197 7.81 3.42 -29.79
N PRO A 198 7.55 2.30 -30.45
CA PRO A 198 8.20 1.05 -30.12
C PRO A 198 9.71 1.21 -30.25
N SER A 199 10.42 1.00 -29.13
CA SER A 199 11.89 0.94 -29.09
C SER A 199 12.36 -0.07 -30.12
N ALA A 200 13.06 0.42 -31.13
CA ALA A 200 13.69 -0.43 -32.15
C ALA A 200 14.74 -1.31 -31.47
N ALA A 201 14.38 -2.55 -31.18
CA ALA A 201 15.33 -3.60 -30.82
C ALA A 201 16.30 -3.74 -31.99
N LYS A 202 17.53 -3.23 -31.83
CA LYS A 202 18.63 -3.45 -32.76
C LYS A 202 18.92 -4.95 -32.81
N ALA A 203 18.52 -5.59 -33.92
CA ALA A 203 18.87 -6.96 -34.22
C ALA A 203 20.41 -7.08 -34.34
N ALA A 204 21.01 -7.81 -33.43
CA ALA A 204 22.40 -8.23 -33.54
C ALA A 204 22.50 -9.32 -34.62
N SER A 205 23.07 -9.01 -35.76
CA SER A 205 23.46 -9.98 -36.77
C SER A 205 24.52 -10.95 -36.25
N PRO A 206 24.42 -12.28 -36.51
CA PRO A 206 25.44 -13.23 -36.13
C PRO A 206 26.64 -13.10 -37.08
N ARG A 207 27.81 -12.80 -36.53
CA ARG A 207 29.09 -12.90 -37.27
C ARG A 207 29.32 -14.37 -37.64
N LYS A 208 29.34 -14.68 -38.92
CA LYS A 208 29.90 -15.92 -39.48
C LYS A 208 31.41 -15.96 -39.16
N ARG A 209 31.85 -17.02 -38.51
CA ARG A 209 33.28 -17.41 -38.49
C ARG A 209 33.57 -18.21 -39.77
N ALA A 210 34.59 -17.78 -40.47
CA ALA A 210 35.36 -18.59 -41.40
C ALA A 210 36.51 -19.25 -40.65
#